data_992fc45822bdd0248145f78fc91fba28
#
_entry.id   992fc45822bdd0248145f78fc91fba28
#
_cell.length_a   1.000
_cell.length_b   1.000
_cell.length_c   1.000
_cell.angle_alpha   90.00
_cell.angle_beta   90.00
_cell.angle_gamma   90.00
#
_symmetry.space_group_name_H-M   'P 1'
#
loop_
_entity.id
_entity.type
_entity.pdbx_description
1 polymer ?
#
loop_
_entity_poly.entity_id
_entity_poly.type
_entity_poly.pdbx_seq_one_letter_code
_entity_poly.pdbx_strand_id
1 'polypeptide(L)'
;MKLKRISFLLSFLLTLLSFINSVAKAADKIVVDYGGLSGFQSTVWVAKDLKIFDKHGFDAEVIMITGGARSVATLLSGSTQFGTGSGTTPLVAAARGTDIKILAAPYNKFPYSFVARPDIRSPKELRGKKIGILNFGGSNDLALQLALREWGLKQQEVTVIIGGDAPTRLAGLMAGRIDATVLSPPHLTRAVQAGYRILADMGDMSANFTQSSLYIRSSYMKENRDRAKRFVRAYAEAVHVIKTDREKTSRVFAQRMRIEDAEILKATYDYFAPRFSSPPRVNLNGIRDTLRFYAEQQNPELKNRTPEEFVDHSLLDELEKEGFFKKLGS
;
A
#
# COMPACT_ATOMS: atom_id res chain seq x y z
N MET A 1 -57.29 -36.03 25.85
CA MET A 1 -56.86 -35.51 24.50
C MET A 1 -56.44 -34.03 24.50
N LYS A 2 -57.02 -33.17 25.31
CA LYS A 2 -56.66 -31.71 25.28
C LYS A 2 -55.27 -31.39 25.86
N LEU A 3 -54.76 -32.09 26.90
CA LEU A 3 -53.42 -31.83 27.47
C LEU A 3 -52.25 -32.16 26.52
N LYS A 4 -52.33 -33.21 25.72
CA LYS A 4 -51.24 -33.58 24.75
C LYS A 4 -51.09 -32.56 23.60
N ARG A 5 -52.17 -31.89 23.21
CA ARG A 5 -52.11 -30.81 22.20
C ARG A 5 -51.45 -29.53 22.71
N ILE A 6 -51.64 -29.19 23.96
CA ILE A 6 -51.03 -27.99 24.56
C ILE A 6 -49.52 -28.19 24.72
N SER A 7 -49.08 -29.39 25.13
CA SER A 7 -47.65 -29.72 25.25
C SER A 7 -46.91 -29.69 23.91
N PHE A 8 -47.55 -30.09 22.84
CA PHE A 8 -46.96 -30.08 21.48
C PHE A 8 -46.86 -28.66 20.91
N LEU A 9 -47.83 -27.80 21.20
CA LEU A 9 -47.80 -26.38 20.80
C LEU A 9 -46.75 -25.58 21.57
N LEU A 10 -46.57 -25.87 22.86
CA LEU A 10 -45.52 -25.24 23.70
C LEU A 10 -44.12 -25.66 23.24
N SER A 11 -43.90 -26.94 22.90
CA SER A 11 -42.61 -27.41 22.37
C SER A 11 -42.27 -26.81 21.00
N PHE A 12 -43.27 -26.62 20.14
CA PHE A 12 -43.07 -26.00 18.80
C PHE A 12 -42.80 -24.50 18.91
N LEU A 13 -43.39 -23.82 19.90
CA LEU A 13 -43.13 -22.40 20.16
C LEU A 13 -41.74 -22.17 20.75
N LEU A 14 -41.22 -23.08 21.62
CA LEU A 14 -39.89 -23.02 22.19
C LEU A 14 -38.80 -23.29 21.10
N THR A 15 -39.07 -24.17 20.14
CA THR A 15 -38.14 -24.40 19.02
C THR A 15 -38.11 -23.24 18.02
N LEU A 16 -39.24 -22.53 17.82
CA LEU A 16 -39.25 -21.33 16.99
C LEU A 16 -38.49 -20.14 17.61
N LEU A 17 -38.52 -20.01 18.95
CA LEU A 17 -37.76 -18.95 19.65
C LEU A 17 -36.23 -19.17 19.62
N SER A 18 -35.76 -20.41 19.43
CA SER A 18 -34.34 -20.71 19.33
C SER A 18 -33.70 -20.28 18.00
N PHE A 19 -34.47 -19.97 16.99
CA PHE A 19 -33.99 -19.55 15.65
C PHE A 19 -33.84 -18.02 15.47
N ILE A 20 -34.23 -17.20 16.46
CA ILE A 20 -34.32 -15.74 16.29
C ILE A 20 -33.09 -14.99 16.86
N ASN A 21 -32.12 -15.67 17.45
CA ASN A 21 -30.94 -15.01 18.03
C ASN A 21 -29.67 -15.04 17.19
N SER A 22 -29.78 -15.03 15.85
CA SER A 22 -28.70 -14.47 15.04
C SER A 22 -28.83 -12.95 15.08
N VAL A 23 -28.42 -12.34 16.18
CA VAL A 23 -28.16 -10.89 16.17
C VAL A 23 -27.10 -10.66 15.10
N ALA A 24 -27.49 -10.20 13.93
CA ALA A 24 -26.57 -9.78 12.91
C ALA A 24 -25.69 -8.71 13.55
N LYS A 25 -24.45 -9.08 13.91
CA LYS A 25 -23.49 -8.13 14.48
C LYS A 25 -23.37 -7.01 13.47
N ALA A 26 -23.71 -5.80 13.88
CA ALA A 26 -23.56 -4.63 13.02
C ALA A 26 -22.10 -4.56 12.52
N ALA A 27 -21.94 -4.25 11.24
CA ALA A 27 -20.61 -4.14 10.67
C ALA A 27 -19.81 -3.04 11.38
N ASP A 28 -18.56 -3.31 11.68
CA ASP A 28 -17.67 -2.33 12.29
C ASP A 28 -17.35 -1.22 11.29
N LYS A 29 -17.73 0.01 11.61
CA LYS A 29 -17.34 1.18 10.81
C LYS A 29 -15.85 1.45 10.97
N ILE A 30 -15.15 1.58 9.86
CA ILE A 30 -13.72 1.89 9.81
C ILE A 30 -13.44 2.85 8.64
N VAL A 31 -12.42 3.67 8.83
CA VAL A 31 -11.84 4.49 7.76
C VAL A 31 -10.42 4.02 7.52
N VAL A 32 -10.09 3.74 6.26
CA VAL A 32 -8.74 3.38 5.81
C VAL A 32 -8.32 4.30 4.68
N ASP A 33 -7.10 4.80 4.72
CA ASP A 33 -6.57 5.64 3.65
C ASP A 33 -5.67 4.88 2.67
N TYR A 34 -5.47 5.50 1.49
CA TYR A 34 -4.45 5.14 0.51
C TYR A 34 -3.84 6.40 -0.13
N GLY A 35 -2.58 6.29 -0.60
CA GLY A 35 -1.76 7.46 -0.92
C GLY A 35 -1.89 8.01 -2.34
N GLY A 36 -2.59 7.35 -3.27
CA GLY A 36 -2.69 7.80 -4.67
C GLY A 36 -3.17 6.75 -5.66
N LEU A 37 -3.30 7.12 -6.92
CA LEU A 37 -3.86 6.31 -7.99
C LEU A 37 -2.77 5.52 -8.73
N SER A 38 -2.37 4.38 -8.18
CA SER A 38 -1.42 3.44 -8.79
C SER A 38 -1.69 2.02 -8.32
N GLY A 39 -1.39 1.02 -9.15
CA GLY A 39 -1.73 -0.37 -8.88
C GLY A 39 -1.14 -0.94 -7.58
N PHE A 40 -0.02 -0.43 -7.08
CA PHE A 40 0.51 -0.83 -5.78
C PHE A 40 -0.36 -0.36 -4.59
N GLN A 41 -1.31 0.56 -4.79
CA GLN A 41 -2.27 1.00 -3.77
C GLN A 41 -3.56 0.17 -3.76
N SER A 42 -3.69 -0.79 -4.67
CA SER A 42 -4.95 -1.45 -5.00
C SER A 42 -5.52 -2.38 -3.93
N THR A 43 -4.75 -2.78 -2.94
CA THR A 43 -5.19 -3.77 -1.95
C THR A 43 -6.51 -3.34 -1.27
N VAL A 44 -6.59 -2.09 -0.81
CA VAL A 44 -7.82 -1.57 -0.17
C VAL A 44 -8.95 -1.32 -1.17
N TRP A 45 -8.65 -1.04 -2.44
CA TRP A 45 -9.67 -0.93 -3.48
C TRP A 45 -10.30 -2.28 -3.78
N VAL A 46 -9.47 -3.32 -3.99
CA VAL A 46 -9.93 -4.68 -4.22
C VAL A 46 -10.73 -5.19 -3.02
N ALA A 47 -10.25 -4.90 -1.79
CA ALA A 47 -11.00 -5.28 -0.59
C ALA A 47 -12.38 -4.59 -0.49
N LYS A 48 -12.50 -3.33 -0.89
CA LYS A 48 -13.78 -2.60 -0.90
C LYS A 48 -14.68 -3.00 -2.04
N ASP A 49 -14.18 -2.94 -3.28
CA ASP A 49 -15.00 -3.09 -4.48
C ASP A 49 -15.49 -4.52 -4.70
N LEU A 50 -14.73 -5.51 -4.23
CA LEU A 50 -15.13 -6.92 -4.23
C LEU A 50 -15.81 -7.36 -2.91
N LYS A 51 -16.19 -6.40 -2.05
CA LYS A 51 -16.89 -6.65 -0.78
C LYS A 51 -16.14 -7.58 0.19
N ILE A 52 -14.81 -7.64 0.10
CA ILE A 52 -14.00 -8.44 1.02
C ILE A 52 -14.07 -7.83 2.42
N PHE A 53 -14.06 -6.50 2.57
CA PHE A 53 -14.27 -5.85 3.85
C PHE A 53 -15.63 -6.23 4.46
N ASP A 54 -16.71 -6.22 3.66
CA ASP A 54 -18.05 -6.61 4.11
C ASP A 54 -18.08 -8.06 4.60
N LYS A 55 -17.44 -8.99 3.84
CA LYS A 55 -17.27 -10.41 4.21
C LYS A 55 -16.60 -10.58 5.57
N HIS A 56 -15.69 -9.68 5.93
CA HIS A 56 -14.97 -9.70 7.21
C HIS A 56 -15.62 -8.81 8.29
N GLY A 57 -16.87 -8.37 8.07
CA GLY A 57 -17.68 -7.65 9.03
C GLY A 57 -17.33 -6.18 9.17
N PHE A 58 -16.84 -5.54 8.10
CA PHE A 58 -16.54 -4.11 8.08
C PHE A 58 -17.46 -3.33 7.13
N ASP A 59 -17.97 -2.20 7.61
CA ASP A 59 -18.41 -1.09 6.78
C ASP A 59 -17.23 -0.13 6.63
N ALA A 60 -16.42 -0.36 5.58
CA ALA A 60 -15.17 0.35 5.38
C ALA A 60 -15.35 1.56 4.45
N GLU A 61 -14.96 2.74 4.93
CA GLU A 61 -14.73 3.92 4.10
C GLU A 61 -13.27 3.91 3.63
N VAL A 62 -13.03 3.98 2.32
CA VAL A 62 -11.71 3.97 1.71
C VAL A 62 -11.44 5.33 1.08
N ILE A 63 -10.57 6.12 1.68
CA ILE A 63 -10.34 7.53 1.32
C ILE A 63 -8.92 7.75 0.78
N MET A 64 -8.78 8.67 -0.17
CA MET A 64 -7.48 9.04 -0.71
C MET A 64 -6.87 10.20 0.11
N ILE A 65 -5.68 9.98 0.67
CA ILE A 65 -4.91 11.00 1.37
C ILE A 65 -3.52 11.07 0.72
N THR A 66 -3.32 12.06 -0.14
CA THR A 66 -2.06 12.23 -0.84
C THR A 66 -0.99 12.77 0.11
N GLY A 67 0.13 12.03 0.21
CA GLY A 67 1.29 12.39 1.04
C GLY A 67 1.30 11.67 2.39
N GLY A 68 2.38 10.93 2.67
CA GLY A 68 2.50 10.09 3.86
C GLY A 68 2.38 10.84 5.18
N ALA A 69 2.85 12.10 5.25
CA ALA A 69 2.74 12.91 6.47
C ALA A 69 1.28 13.18 6.86
N ARG A 70 0.40 13.43 5.87
CA ARG A 70 -1.04 13.61 6.11
C ARG A 70 -1.70 12.32 6.56
N SER A 71 -1.37 11.19 5.91
CA SER A 71 -1.86 9.87 6.30
C SER A 71 -1.45 9.52 7.74
N VAL A 72 -0.19 9.75 8.12
CA VAL A 72 0.26 9.59 9.51
C VAL A 72 -0.51 10.50 10.47
N ALA A 73 -0.74 11.76 10.11
CA ALA A 73 -1.47 12.70 10.96
C ALA A 73 -2.93 12.25 11.19
N THR A 74 -3.65 11.78 10.15
CA THR A 74 -5.02 11.27 10.30
C THR A 74 -5.09 9.97 11.10
N LEU A 75 -4.07 9.12 10.99
CA LEU A 75 -3.95 7.92 11.82
C LEU A 75 -3.75 8.29 13.31
N LEU A 76 -2.83 9.19 13.60
CA LEU A 76 -2.52 9.60 14.98
C LEU A 76 -3.69 10.34 15.64
N SER A 77 -4.46 11.14 14.89
CA SER A 77 -5.67 11.79 15.39
C SER A 77 -6.84 10.81 15.60
N GLY A 78 -6.77 9.58 15.05
CA GLY A 78 -7.86 8.60 15.08
C GLY A 78 -8.92 8.82 13.99
N SER A 79 -8.75 9.80 13.09
CA SER A 79 -9.64 10.00 11.96
C SER A 79 -9.63 8.82 10.97
N THR A 80 -8.48 8.13 10.85
CA THR A 80 -8.38 6.82 10.20
C THR A 80 -7.95 5.77 11.22
N GLN A 81 -8.44 4.55 11.09
CA GLN A 81 -8.05 3.42 11.95
C GLN A 81 -6.85 2.67 11.34
N PHE A 82 -6.77 2.66 10.02
CA PHE A 82 -5.70 2.01 9.27
C PHE A 82 -5.17 2.97 8.21
N GLY A 83 -3.85 3.00 8.06
CA GLY A 83 -3.21 3.72 6.98
C GLY A 83 -2.55 2.75 6.00
N THR A 84 -2.58 3.10 4.70
CA THR A 84 -1.85 2.33 3.69
C THR A 84 -1.02 3.22 2.77
N GLY A 85 0.15 2.71 2.34
CA GLY A 85 1.03 3.45 1.43
C GLY A 85 2.49 3.07 1.55
N SER A 86 3.37 4.05 1.39
CA SER A 86 4.80 3.85 1.61
C SER A 86 5.10 3.57 3.08
N GLY A 87 5.97 2.60 3.35
CA GLY A 87 6.47 2.33 4.70
C GLY A 87 7.41 3.41 5.25
N THR A 88 7.93 4.29 4.40
CA THR A 88 8.94 5.30 4.79
C THR A 88 8.42 6.26 5.86
N THR A 89 7.30 6.94 5.59
CA THR A 89 6.79 7.98 6.50
C THR A 89 6.33 7.44 7.85
N PRO A 90 5.51 6.35 7.92
CA PRO A 90 5.16 5.76 9.21
C PRO A 90 6.37 5.21 9.97
N LEU A 91 7.39 4.67 9.29
CA LEU A 91 8.63 4.24 9.89
C LEU A 91 9.40 5.40 10.54
N VAL A 92 9.59 6.50 9.81
CA VAL A 92 10.28 7.69 10.33
C VAL A 92 9.50 8.32 11.49
N ALA A 93 8.17 8.35 11.41
CA ALA A 93 7.32 8.83 12.51
C ALA A 93 7.46 7.93 13.76
N ALA A 94 7.39 6.61 13.59
CA ALA A 94 7.59 5.65 14.68
C ALA A 94 8.99 5.75 15.30
N ALA A 95 10.00 5.95 14.48
CA ALA A 95 11.38 6.15 14.94
C ALA A 95 11.56 7.44 15.79
N ARG A 96 10.68 8.42 15.59
CA ARG A 96 10.58 9.64 16.43
C ARG A 96 9.69 9.47 17.65
N GLY A 97 9.26 8.24 17.96
CA GLY A 97 8.49 7.92 19.16
C GLY A 97 6.96 7.97 19.01
N THR A 98 6.43 8.07 17.78
CA THR A 98 4.98 7.99 17.61
C THR A 98 4.47 6.55 17.77
N ASP A 99 3.21 6.41 18.18
CA ASP A 99 2.54 5.13 18.45
C ASP A 99 2.10 4.41 17.15
N ILE A 100 3.05 4.04 16.28
CA ILE A 100 2.76 3.39 15.01
C ILE A 100 3.51 2.06 14.88
N LYS A 101 2.80 1.03 14.35
CA LYS A 101 3.38 -0.24 13.89
C LYS A 101 2.97 -0.53 12.46
N ILE A 102 3.89 -1.13 11.69
CA ILE A 102 3.66 -1.66 10.36
C ILE A 102 3.30 -3.14 10.50
N LEU A 103 2.13 -3.54 10.00
CA LEU A 103 1.59 -4.90 10.16
C LEU A 103 1.84 -5.79 8.94
N ALA A 104 1.82 -5.19 7.75
CA ALA A 104 1.95 -5.91 6.49
C ALA A 104 2.54 -5.00 5.42
N ALA A 105 3.19 -5.60 4.42
CA ALA A 105 3.63 -4.93 3.21
C ALA A 105 3.74 -5.95 2.06
N PRO A 106 2.74 -6.04 1.22
CA PRO A 106 2.75 -7.01 0.12
C PRO A 106 3.70 -6.61 -1.03
N TYR A 107 4.20 -5.38 -1.07
CA TYR A 107 5.08 -4.91 -2.13
C TYR A 107 6.42 -4.45 -1.54
N ASN A 108 7.47 -5.23 -1.79
CA ASN A 108 8.76 -5.07 -1.09
C ASN A 108 9.90 -4.54 -1.99
N LYS A 109 9.53 -3.81 -3.05
CA LYS A 109 10.44 -3.12 -3.98
C LYS A 109 9.88 -1.74 -4.32
N PHE A 110 10.69 -0.88 -4.93
CA PHE A 110 10.18 0.37 -5.48
C PHE A 110 9.24 0.08 -6.66
N PRO A 111 8.00 0.61 -6.65
CA PRO A 111 7.04 0.38 -7.72
C PRO A 111 7.16 1.40 -8.86
N TYR A 112 8.37 1.86 -9.15
CA TYR A 112 8.63 2.96 -10.07
C TYR A 112 9.65 2.58 -11.14
N SER A 113 9.52 3.18 -12.34
CA SER A 113 10.62 3.33 -13.28
C SER A 113 11.02 4.81 -13.35
N PHE A 114 12.30 5.06 -13.49
CA PHE A 114 12.83 6.40 -13.69
C PHE A 114 12.67 6.78 -15.16
N VAL A 115 11.89 7.82 -15.43
CA VAL A 115 11.52 8.24 -16.80
C VAL A 115 12.05 9.61 -17.06
N ALA A 116 12.61 9.81 -18.25
CA ALA A 116 13.19 11.07 -18.71
C ALA A 116 12.74 11.43 -20.11
N ARG A 117 12.99 12.68 -20.51
CA ARG A 117 12.81 13.18 -21.87
C ARG A 117 13.60 12.33 -22.87
N PRO A 118 13.17 12.27 -24.15
CA PRO A 118 13.81 11.42 -25.16
C PRO A 118 15.29 11.74 -25.43
N ASP A 119 15.68 13.01 -25.20
CA ASP A 119 17.06 13.49 -25.39
C ASP A 119 18.02 13.06 -24.27
N ILE A 120 17.50 12.63 -23.10
CA ILE A 120 18.27 12.11 -21.97
C ILE A 120 18.37 10.59 -22.10
N ARG A 121 19.55 10.08 -22.44
CA ARG A 121 19.78 8.67 -22.81
C ARG A 121 20.42 7.84 -21.70
N SER A 122 20.99 8.50 -20.71
CA SER A 122 21.67 7.85 -19.60
C SER A 122 21.46 8.61 -18.29
N PRO A 123 21.60 7.96 -17.12
CA PRO A 123 21.54 8.63 -15.83
C PRO A 123 22.55 9.78 -15.68
N LYS A 124 23.73 9.69 -16.32
CA LYS A 124 24.77 10.74 -16.23
C LYS A 124 24.34 12.07 -16.86
N GLU A 125 23.42 12.02 -17.81
CA GLU A 125 22.86 13.21 -18.51
C GLU A 125 21.81 13.95 -17.66
N LEU A 126 21.47 13.41 -16.47
CA LEU A 126 20.62 14.11 -15.50
C LEU A 126 21.31 15.29 -14.80
N ARG A 127 22.64 15.47 -14.97
CA ARG A 127 23.33 16.65 -14.43
C ARG A 127 22.72 17.94 -14.94
N GLY A 128 22.39 18.85 -14.02
CA GLY A 128 21.74 20.13 -14.31
C GLY A 128 20.25 20.02 -14.66
N LYS A 129 19.66 18.83 -14.68
CA LYS A 129 18.27 18.61 -15.06
C LYS A 129 17.31 18.77 -13.88
N LYS A 130 16.05 19.10 -14.21
CA LYS A 130 14.96 19.24 -13.23
C LYS A 130 14.23 17.91 -13.07
N ILE A 131 14.23 17.36 -11.84
CA ILE A 131 13.59 16.09 -11.54
C ILE A 131 12.38 16.34 -10.62
N GLY A 132 11.19 15.92 -11.07
CA GLY A 132 9.96 16.05 -10.31
C GLY A 132 9.74 14.90 -9.35
N ILE A 133 9.41 15.21 -8.08
CA ILE A 133 8.98 14.23 -7.06
C ILE A 133 7.63 14.64 -6.48
N LEU A 134 6.98 13.74 -5.72
CA LEU A 134 5.72 14.06 -5.04
C LEU A 134 5.97 15.05 -3.88
N ASN A 135 6.89 14.72 -3.00
CA ASN A 135 7.29 15.52 -1.84
C ASN A 135 8.64 15.04 -1.31
N PHE A 136 9.36 15.95 -0.64
CA PHE A 136 10.58 15.58 0.07
C PHE A 136 10.28 14.66 1.27
N GLY A 137 11.21 13.77 1.57
CA GLY A 137 11.07 12.78 2.65
C GLY A 137 10.07 11.66 2.37
N GLY A 138 9.48 11.59 1.17
CA GLY A 138 8.60 10.52 0.73
C GLY A 138 9.31 9.45 -0.08
N SER A 139 8.54 8.42 -0.52
CA SER A 139 9.12 7.30 -1.28
C SER A 139 9.72 7.69 -2.64
N ASN A 140 9.19 8.71 -3.31
CA ASN A 140 9.76 9.21 -4.56
C ASN A 140 11.11 9.88 -4.35
N ASP A 141 11.24 10.64 -3.26
CA ASP A 141 12.49 11.29 -2.88
C ASP A 141 13.54 10.26 -2.49
N LEU A 142 13.19 9.30 -1.63
CA LEU A 142 14.08 8.20 -1.26
C LEU A 142 14.54 7.42 -2.50
N ALA A 143 13.60 7.08 -3.40
CA ALA A 143 13.90 6.39 -4.64
C ALA A 143 14.88 7.19 -5.51
N LEU A 144 14.65 8.50 -5.68
CA LEU A 144 15.56 9.38 -6.42
C LEU A 144 16.95 9.40 -5.79
N GLN A 145 17.05 9.58 -4.48
CA GLN A 145 18.34 9.70 -3.79
C GLN A 145 19.16 8.40 -3.88
N LEU A 146 18.49 7.24 -3.74
CA LEU A 146 19.13 5.94 -3.92
C LEU A 146 19.59 5.73 -5.36
N ALA A 147 18.78 6.12 -6.35
CA ALA A 147 19.15 6.05 -7.77
C ALA A 147 20.35 6.94 -8.09
N LEU A 148 20.35 8.19 -7.65
CA LEU A 148 21.49 9.08 -7.85
C LEU A 148 22.78 8.50 -7.25
N ARG A 149 22.70 7.93 -6.05
CA ARG A 149 23.85 7.27 -5.39
C ARG A 149 24.37 6.10 -6.24
N GLU A 150 23.48 5.23 -6.71
CA GLU A 150 23.85 4.06 -7.54
C GLU A 150 24.48 4.49 -8.88
N TRP A 151 24.04 5.62 -9.42
CA TRP A 151 24.59 6.18 -10.68
C TRP A 151 25.83 7.04 -10.47
N GLY A 152 26.31 7.22 -9.24
CA GLY A 152 27.46 8.06 -8.90
C GLY A 152 27.19 9.55 -9.12
N LEU A 153 25.94 9.98 -8.94
CA LEU A 153 25.52 11.38 -8.97
C LEU A 153 25.25 11.90 -7.57
N LYS A 154 25.61 13.17 -7.33
CA LYS A 154 25.25 13.88 -6.07
C LYS A 154 23.92 14.61 -6.26
N GLN A 155 23.16 14.76 -5.20
CA GLN A 155 21.87 15.47 -5.25
C GLN A 155 22.04 16.93 -5.72
N GLN A 156 23.16 17.57 -5.39
CA GLN A 156 23.46 18.95 -5.80
C GLN A 156 23.73 19.08 -7.32
N GLU A 157 23.95 17.97 -8.02
CA GLU A 157 24.16 17.95 -9.49
C GLU A 157 22.83 17.96 -10.26
N VAL A 158 21.68 17.85 -9.57
CA VAL A 158 20.34 17.89 -10.17
C VAL A 158 19.46 18.91 -9.42
N THR A 159 18.42 19.41 -10.09
CA THR A 159 17.42 20.27 -9.45
C THR A 159 16.19 19.44 -9.12
N VAL A 160 15.95 19.18 -7.83
CA VAL A 160 14.77 18.44 -7.38
C VAL A 160 13.64 19.41 -7.06
N ILE A 161 12.46 19.18 -7.64
CA ILE A 161 11.28 20.03 -7.41
C ILE A 161 10.06 19.19 -7.03
N ILE A 162 9.13 19.81 -6.28
CA ILE A 162 7.82 19.22 -6.01
C ILE A 162 6.98 19.31 -7.28
N GLY A 163 6.81 18.19 -7.96
CA GLY A 163 6.07 18.09 -9.22
C GLY A 163 4.62 17.61 -9.07
N GLY A 164 4.16 17.36 -7.81
CA GLY A 164 2.82 16.88 -7.53
C GLY A 164 2.65 15.35 -7.66
N ASP A 165 1.41 14.90 -7.77
CA ASP A 165 1.06 13.49 -7.96
C ASP A 165 1.51 12.93 -9.33
N ALA A 166 1.31 11.64 -9.59
CA ALA A 166 1.80 11.02 -10.82
C ALA A 166 1.19 11.60 -12.11
N PRO A 167 -0.13 11.90 -12.19
CA PRO A 167 -0.70 12.60 -13.34
C PRO A 167 -0.06 13.97 -13.58
N THR A 168 0.13 14.76 -12.52
CA THR A 168 0.72 16.10 -12.59
C THR A 168 2.17 16.05 -13.03
N ARG A 169 2.96 15.08 -12.53
CA ARG A 169 4.35 14.89 -12.96
C ARG A 169 4.45 14.43 -14.41
N LEU A 170 3.55 13.54 -14.86
CA LEU A 170 3.49 13.16 -16.28
C LEU A 170 3.20 14.37 -17.16
N ALA A 171 2.19 15.17 -16.81
CA ALA A 171 1.87 16.39 -17.55
C ALA A 171 3.02 17.39 -17.52
N GLY A 172 3.71 17.55 -16.39
CA GLY A 172 4.91 18.38 -16.26
C GLY A 172 6.08 17.93 -17.13
N LEU A 173 6.28 16.61 -17.22
CA LEU A 173 7.28 16.00 -18.11
C LEU A 173 6.95 16.24 -19.59
N MET A 174 5.69 16.03 -19.97
CA MET A 174 5.22 16.24 -21.35
C MET A 174 5.28 17.72 -21.76
N ALA A 175 5.05 18.64 -20.82
CA ALA A 175 5.15 20.08 -21.03
C ALA A 175 6.60 20.64 -20.94
N GLY A 176 7.60 19.79 -20.67
CA GLY A 176 9.00 20.21 -20.51
C GLY A 176 9.26 21.04 -19.24
N ARG A 177 8.36 21.03 -18.27
CA ARG A 177 8.55 21.73 -16.97
C ARG A 177 9.52 20.98 -16.06
N ILE A 178 9.59 19.66 -16.21
CA ILE A 178 10.57 18.77 -15.62
C ILE A 178 11.21 17.93 -16.71
N ASP A 179 12.44 17.50 -16.50
CA ASP A 179 13.22 16.73 -17.47
C ASP A 179 13.11 15.22 -17.20
N ALA A 180 12.87 14.85 -15.91
CA ALA A 180 12.74 13.47 -15.50
C ALA A 180 11.85 13.35 -14.24
N THR A 181 11.36 12.14 -13.99
CA THR A 181 10.57 11.79 -12.79
C THR A 181 10.54 10.28 -12.60
N VAL A 182 9.97 9.83 -11.48
CA VAL A 182 9.63 8.41 -11.27
C VAL A 182 8.14 8.20 -11.51
N LEU A 183 7.78 7.22 -12.34
CA LEU A 183 6.41 6.85 -12.66
C LEU A 183 6.21 5.34 -12.54
N SER A 184 4.97 4.95 -12.37
CA SER A 184 4.49 3.56 -12.47
C SER A 184 3.29 3.50 -13.42
N PRO A 185 2.91 2.32 -13.94
CA PRO A 185 1.69 2.21 -14.73
C PRO A 185 0.45 2.69 -13.94
N PRO A 186 -0.53 3.30 -14.60
CA PRO A 186 -0.66 3.51 -16.05
C PRO A 186 0.14 4.70 -16.60
N HIS A 187 0.66 5.60 -15.75
CA HIS A 187 1.34 6.83 -16.18
C HIS A 187 2.68 6.54 -16.87
N LEU A 188 3.41 5.53 -16.38
CA LEU A 188 4.62 5.04 -17.04
C LEU A 188 4.34 4.58 -18.47
N THR A 189 3.30 3.76 -18.67
CA THR A 189 2.94 3.24 -19.98
C THR A 189 2.61 4.38 -20.95
N ARG A 190 1.82 5.37 -20.48
CA ARG A 190 1.50 6.57 -21.28
C ARG A 190 2.76 7.38 -21.63
N ALA A 191 3.70 7.54 -20.71
CA ALA A 191 4.96 8.22 -20.99
C ALA A 191 5.76 7.49 -22.08
N VAL A 192 5.88 6.16 -21.99
CA VAL A 192 6.59 5.33 -22.97
C VAL A 192 5.92 5.40 -24.33
N GLN A 193 4.58 5.31 -24.41
CA GLN A 193 3.82 5.48 -25.66
C GLN A 193 4.02 6.87 -26.29
N ALA A 194 4.24 7.89 -25.47
CA ALA A 194 4.58 9.25 -25.92
C ALA A 194 6.06 9.47 -26.25
N GLY A 195 6.87 8.40 -26.25
CA GLY A 195 8.28 8.42 -26.66
C GLY A 195 9.26 8.79 -25.53
N TYR A 196 8.81 8.92 -24.28
CA TYR A 196 9.70 9.17 -23.15
C TYR A 196 10.50 7.91 -22.80
N ARG A 197 11.70 8.11 -22.25
CA ARG A 197 12.68 7.04 -22.08
C ARG A 197 12.72 6.54 -20.65
N ILE A 198 12.65 5.23 -20.47
CA ILE A 198 12.97 4.59 -19.18
C ILE A 198 14.50 4.56 -19.04
N LEU A 199 15.04 5.19 -18.00
CA LEU A 199 16.47 5.13 -17.65
C LEU A 199 16.78 3.95 -16.73
N ALA A 200 15.85 3.56 -15.85
CA ALA A 200 15.96 2.40 -14.97
C ALA A 200 14.61 1.94 -14.47
N ASP A 201 14.41 0.64 -14.27
CA ASP A 201 13.36 0.11 -13.40
C ASP A 201 13.91 0.08 -11.97
N MET A 202 13.30 0.83 -11.09
CA MET A 202 13.76 0.96 -9.71
C MET A 202 13.42 -0.28 -8.86
N GLY A 203 12.56 -1.17 -9.36
CA GLY A 203 12.33 -2.49 -8.80
C GLY A 203 13.55 -3.40 -8.89
N ASP A 204 14.46 -3.14 -9.84
CA ASP A 204 15.68 -3.91 -10.06
C ASP A 204 16.88 -3.38 -9.24
N MET A 205 16.72 -2.26 -8.54
CA MET A 205 17.77 -1.70 -7.68
C MET A 205 18.13 -2.66 -6.55
N SER A 206 19.39 -2.58 -6.10
CA SER A 206 19.92 -3.38 -5.00
C SER A 206 19.21 -3.12 -3.67
N ALA A 207 18.73 -1.88 -3.45
CA ALA A 207 18.04 -1.48 -2.24
C ALA A 207 16.69 -2.20 -2.09
N ASN A 208 16.44 -2.74 -0.90
CA ASN A 208 15.12 -3.22 -0.52
C ASN A 208 14.24 -2.04 -0.11
N PHE A 209 12.95 -2.17 -0.33
CA PHE A 209 11.99 -1.14 0.03
C PHE A 209 10.72 -1.75 0.60
N THR A 210 9.94 -0.98 1.34
CA THR A 210 8.67 -1.41 1.90
C THR A 210 7.57 -0.50 1.38
N GLN A 211 6.73 -1.04 0.50
CA GLN A 211 5.63 -0.31 -0.14
C GLN A 211 4.31 -1.05 0.06
N SER A 212 3.19 -0.36 -0.16
CA SER A 212 1.84 -0.87 0.14
C SER A 212 1.71 -1.31 1.60
N SER A 213 2.44 -0.65 2.47
CA SER A 213 2.44 -0.98 3.90
C SER A 213 1.07 -0.72 4.50
N LEU A 214 0.62 -1.64 5.32
CA LEU A 214 -0.50 -1.46 6.23
C LEU A 214 0.05 -1.09 7.61
N TYR A 215 -0.38 0.03 8.16
CA TYR A 215 0.07 0.51 9.47
C TYR A 215 -1.09 0.99 10.33
N ILE A 216 -0.88 0.95 11.64
CA ILE A 216 -1.88 1.14 12.69
C ILE A 216 -1.25 1.81 13.90
N ARG A 217 -2.07 2.44 14.76
CA ARG A 217 -1.60 2.78 16.11
C ARG A 217 -1.52 1.52 16.98
N SER A 218 -0.39 1.34 17.70
CA SER A 218 -0.19 0.20 18.61
C SER A 218 -1.26 0.15 19.71
N SER A 219 -1.62 1.31 20.27
CA SER A 219 -2.69 1.42 21.27
C SER A 219 -4.01 0.92 20.70
N TYR A 220 -4.42 1.41 19.53
CA TYR A 220 -5.65 0.96 18.88
C TYR A 220 -5.65 -0.55 18.59
N MET A 221 -4.52 -1.10 18.13
CA MET A 221 -4.40 -2.55 17.89
C MET A 221 -4.55 -3.36 19.18
N LYS A 222 -3.97 -2.90 20.29
CA LYS A 222 -4.09 -3.58 21.59
C LYS A 222 -5.54 -3.57 22.09
N GLU A 223 -6.22 -2.45 22.01
CA GLU A 223 -7.60 -2.27 22.43
C GLU A 223 -8.62 -2.99 21.53
N ASN A 224 -8.29 -3.16 20.24
CA ASN A 224 -9.18 -3.69 19.20
C ASN A 224 -8.55 -4.85 18.45
N ARG A 225 -7.91 -5.82 19.15
CA ARG A 225 -7.11 -6.87 18.52
C ARG A 225 -7.91 -7.73 17.54
N ASP A 226 -9.13 -8.13 17.87
CA ASP A 226 -10.00 -8.89 16.97
C ASP A 226 -10.30 -8.10 15.67
N ARG A 227 -10.63 -6.80 15.82
CA ARG A 227 -10.87 -5.92 14.68
C ARG A 227 -9.64 -5.78 13.81
N ALA A 228 -8.47 -5.55 14.41
CA ALA A 228 -7.20 -5.47 13.68
C ALA A 228 -6.89 -6.79 12.94
N LYS A 229 -7.11 -7.94 13.57
CA LYS A 229 -6.89 -9.26 12.96
C LYS A 229 -7.81 -9.51 11.79
N ARG A 230 -9.12 -9.21 11.92
CA ARG A 230 -10.08 -9.32 10.81
C ARG A 230 -9.71 -8.40 9.65
N PHE A 231 -9.21 -7.19 9.95
CA PHE A 231 -8.74 -6.26 8.90
C PHE A 231 -7.51 -6.81 8.16
N VAL A 232 -6.50 -7.30 8.89
CA VAL A 232 -5.31 -7.94 8.29
C VAL A 232 -5.71 -9.15 7.45
N ARG A 233 -6.70 -9.93 7.88
CA ARG A 233 -7.26 -11.07 7.12
C ARG A 233 -7.89 -10.59 5.80
N ALA A 234 -8.73 -9.56 5.85
CA ALA A 234 -9.34 -8.97 4.65
C ALA A 234 -8.29 -8.39 3.69
N TYR A 235 -7.29 -7.71 4.24
CA TYR A 235 -6.17 -7.15 3.48
C TYR A 235 -5.36 -8.25 2.77
N ALA A 236 -5.04 -9.34 3.48
CA ALA A 236 -4.31 -10.46 2.92
C ALA A 236 -5.12 -11.23 1.85
N GLU A 237 -6.44 -11.39 2.05
CA GLU A 237 -7.33 -11.97 1.03
C GLU A 237 -7.36 -11.11 -0.24
N ALA A 238 -7.42 -9.78 -0.11
CA ALA A 238 -7.37 -8.87 -1.25
C ALA A 238 -6.03 -8.97 -2.01
N VAL A 239 -4.91 -9.12 -1.31
CA VAL A 239 -3.61 -9.38 -1.93
C VAL A 239 -3.62 -10.68 -2.72
N HIS A 240 -4.21 -11.75 -2.17
CA HIS A 240 -4.35 -13.02 -2.89
C HIS A 240 -5.17 -12.85 -4.17
N VAL A 241 -6.32 -12.17 -4.11
CA VAL A 241 -7.16 -11.88 -5.29
C VAL A 241 -6.38 -11.10 -6.34
N ILE A 242 -5.61 -10.07 -5.96
CA ILE A 242 -4.77 -9.32 -6.91
C ILE A 242 -3.84 -10.25 -7.69
N LYS A 243 -3.25 -11.24 -7.02
CA LYS A 243 -2.30 -12.17 -7.64
C LYS A 243 -2.96 -13.24 -8.52
N THR A 244 -4.14 -13.69 -8.16
CA THR A 244 -4.75 -14.91 -8.73
C THR A 244 -5.94 -14.66 -9.62
N ASP A 245 -6.64 -13.53 -9.47
CA ASP A 245 -7.84 -13.20 -10.25
C ASP A 245 -7.61 -11.94 -11.09
N ARG A 246 -7.04 -12.16 -12.28
CA ARG A 246 -6.76 -11.08 -13.24
C ARG A 246 -8.00 -10.29 -13.60
N GLU A 247 -9.11 -10.98 -13.86
CA GLU A 247 -10.32 -10.34 -14.37
C GLU A 247 -10.93 -9.39 -13.34
N LYS A 248 -11.12 -9.85 -12.09
CA LYS A 248 -11.66 -9.01 -11.03
C LYS A 248 -10.71 -7.84 -10.71
N THR A 249 -9.41 -8.11 -10.62
CA THR A 249 -8.41 -7.09 -10.34
C THR A 249 -8.35 -6.04 -11.44
N SER A 250 -8.35 -6.45 -12.71
CA SER A 250 -8.32 -5.52 -13.84
C SER A 250 -9.57 -4.63 -13.89
N ARG A 251 -10.76 -5.16 -13.56
CA ARG A 251 -11.99 -4.34 -13.45
C ARG A 251 -11.84 -3.24 -12.39
N VAL A 252 -11.29 -3.58 -11.21
CA VAL A 252 -11.02 -2.60 -10.15
C VAL A 252 -9.99 -1.57 -10.62
N PHE A 253 -8.92 -1.99 -11.29
CA PHE A 253 -7.90 -1.09 -11.84
C PHE A 253 -8.50 -0.12 -12.87
N ALA A 254 -9.26 -0.63 -13.82
CA ALA A 254 -9.93 0.17 -14.85
C ALA A 254 -10.81 1.26 -14.21
N GLN A 255 -11.66 0.88 -13.26
CA GLN A 255 -12.58 1.78 -12.59
C GLN A 255 -11.84 2.82 -11.73
N ARG A 256 -10.92 2.39 -10.84
CA ARG A 256 -10.26 3.26 -9.87
C ARG A 256 -9.23 4.19 -10.51
N MET A 257 -8.51 3.74 -11.52
CA MET A 257 -7.49 4.52 -12.22
C MET A 257 -8.00 5.14 -13.53
N ARG A 258 -9.29 4.95 -13.89
CA ARG A 258 -9.92 5.45 -15.12
C ARG A 258 -9.09 5.04 -16.36
N ILE A 259 -8.81 3.74 -16.47
CA ILE A 259 -8.09 3.16 -17.60
C ILE A 259 -9.12 2.57 -18.57
N GLU A 260 -9.27 3.19 -19.73
CA GLU A 260 -10.16 2.74 -20.82
C GLU A 260 -9.41 1.90 -21.87
N ASP A 261 -8.11 2.17 -22.04
CA ASP A 261 -7.24 1.47 -22.97
C ASP A 261 -6.88 0.07 -22.42
N ALA A 262 -7.23 -0.96 -23.20
CA ALA A 262 -7.04 -2.36 -22.81
C ALA A 262 -5.55 -2.75 -22.70
N GLU A 263 -4.68 -2.18 -23.55
CA GLU A 263 -3.24 -2.46 -23.52
C GLU A 263 -2.59 -1.81 -22.29
N ILE A 264 -2.99 -0.58 -21.96
CA ILE A 264 -2.54 0.10 -20.73
C ILE A 264 -3.02 -0.68 -19.50
N LEU A 265 -4.27 -1.17 -19.51
CA LEU A 265 -4.83 -1.96 -18.41
C LEU A 265 -4.07 -3.28 -18.26
N LYS A 266 -3.82 -3.98 -19.36
CA LYS A 266 -3.04 -5.22 -19.38
C LYS A 266 -1.63 -4.97 -18.83
N ALA A 267 -0.92 -3.97 -19.34
CA ALA A 267 0.42 -3.60 -18.89
C ALA A 267 0.45 -3.23 -17.40
N THR A 268 -0.60 -2.55 -16.90
CA THR A 268 -0.72 -2.18 -15.49
C THR A 268 -0.87 -3.42 -14.60
N TYR A 269 -1.74 -4.37 -14.96
CA TYR A 269 -1.88 -5.61 -14.22
C TYR A 269 -0.59 -6.45 -14.25
N ASP A 270 0.01 -6.63 -15.43
CA ASP A 270 1.23 -7.43 -15.62
C ASP A 270 2.43 -6.85 -14.87
N TYR A 271 2.45 -5.53 -14.70
CA TYR A 271 3.49 -4.87 -13.90
C TYR A 271 3.31 -5.11 -12.40
N PHE A 272 2.09 -4.99 -11.86
CA PHE A 272 1.89 -4.99 -10.41
C PHE A 272 1.60 -6.36 -9.82
N ALA A 273 0.69 -7.14 -10.39
CA ALA A 273 0.19 -8.36 -9.77
C ALA A 273 1.28 -9.40 -9.43
N PRO A 274 2.27 -9.67 -10.29
CA PRO A 274 3.34 -10.62 -9.97
C PRO A 274 4.24 -10.16 -8.82
N ARG A 275 4.34 -8.84 -8.61
CA ARG A 275 5.24 -8.24 -7.62
C ARG A 275 4.64 -8.18 -6.21
N PHE A 276 3.35 -8.45 -6.06
CA PHE A 276 2.74 -8.61 -4.74
C PHE A 276 3.18 -9.91 -4.08
N SER A 277 3.47 -9.87 -2.79
CA SER A 277 3.82 -11.04 -1.97
C SER A 277 2.61 -11.52 -1.18
N SER A 278 2.37 -12.82 -1.17
CA SER A 278 1.39 -13.48 -0.31
C SER A 278 2.06 -14.66 0.38
N PRO A 279 2.05 -14.74 1.72
CA PRO A 279 1.55 -13.76 2.70
C PRO A 279 2.18 -12.36 2.57
N PRO A 280 1.46 -11.28 2.94
CA PRO A 280 1.94 -9.90 2.79
C PRO A 280 2.90 -9.48 3.90
N ARG A 281 3.96 -10.24 4.14
CA ARG A 281 4.95 -9.96 5.18
C ARG A 281 5.82 -8.77 4.81
N VAL A 282 6.13 -7.96 5.82
CA VAL A 282 7.10 -6.87 5.69
C VAL A 282 8.50 -7.45 5.47
N ASN A 283 9.19 -7.00 4.44
CA ASN A 283 10.62 -7.30 4.29
C ASN A 283 11.43 -6.44 5.26
N LEU A 284 11.95 -7.06 6.31
CA LEU A 284 12.71 -6.39 7.35
C LEU A 284 13.99 -5.73 6.80
N ASN A 285 14.56 -6.25 5.70
CA ASN A 285 15.68 -5.59 5.04
C ASN A 285 15.26 -4.24 4.43
N GLY A 286 14.04 -4.10 3.91
CA GLY A 286 13.52 -2.81 3.44
C GLY A 286 13.38 -1.78 4.55
N ILE A 287 12.99 -2.20 5.74
CA ILE A 287 12.98 -1.35 6.94
C ILE A 287 14.42 -0.96 7.32
N ARG A 288 15.34 -1.93 7.39
CA ARG A 288 16.75 -1.71 7.73
C ARG A 288 17.44 -0.74 6.76
N ASP A 289 17.23 -0.94 5.45
CA ASP A 289 17.82 -0.09 4.42
C ASP A 289 17.28 1.36 4.51
N THR A 290 15.97 1.50 4.79
CA THR A 290 15.37 2.82 5.04
C THR A 290 15.92 3.48 6.30
N LEU A 291 16.05 2.76 7.41
CA LEU A 291 16.64 3.30 8.66
C LEU A 291 18.07 3.77 8.43
N ARG A 292 18.90 2.96 7.74
CA ARG A 292 20.29 3.33 7.41
C ARG A 292 20.35 4.61 6.57
N PHE A 293 19.51 4.70 5.55
CA PHE A 293 19.46 5.89 4.71
C PHE A 293 19.15 7.15 5.52
N TYR A 294 18.13 7.11 6.39
CA TYR A 294 17.78 8.27 7.23
C TYR A 294 18.78 8.51 8.36
N ALA A 295 19.49 7.48 8.82
CA ALA A 295 20.58 7.64 9.76
C ALA A 295 21.73 8.48 9.18
N GLU A 296 22.06 8.25 7.91
CA GLU A 296 23.10 9.00 7.20
C GLU A 296 22.69 10.44 6.89
N GLN A 297 21.39 10.69 6.67
CA GLN A 297 20.89 11.98 6.19
C GLN A 297 20.41 12.93 7.31
N GLN A 298 19.80 12.39 8.36
CA GLN A 298 19.03 13.19 9.31
C GLN A 298 19.30 12.89 10.78
N ASN A 299 19.39 11.61 11.15
CA ASN A 299 19.51 11.19 12.55
C ASN A 299 20.39 9.94 12.69
N PRO A 300 21.67 10.09 13.03
CA PRO A 300 22.62 8.99 13.16
C PRO A 300 22.20 7.88 14.14
N GLU A 301 21.35 8.16 15.13
CA GLU A 301 20.86 7.16 16.10
C GLU A 301 20.01 6.07 15.44
N LEU A 302 19.39 6.34 14.29
CA LEU A 302 18.56 5.38 13.58
C LEU A 302 19.33 4.14 13.12
N LYS A 303 20.65 4.22 12.97
CA LYS A 303 21.51 3.07 12.62
C LYS A 303 21.50 1.96 13.68
N ASN A 304 21.21 2.31 14.94
CA ASN A 304 21.20 1.41 16.09
C ASN A 304 19.81 0.79 16.34
N ARG A 305 18.77 1.24 15.61
CA ARG A 305 17.42 0.74 15.74
C ARG A 305 17.23 -0.54 14.91
N THR A 306 16.43 -1.46 15.40
CA THR A 306 16.13 -2.72 14.70
C THR A 306 14.78 -2.67 13.99
N PRO A 307 14.61 -3.35 12.84
CA PRO A 307 13.34 -3.38 12.14
C PRO A 307 12.16 -3.88 12.99
N GLU A 308 12.43 -4.83 13.89
CA GLU A 308 11.46 -5.47 14.78
C GLU A 308 10.81 -4.47 15.75
N GLU A 309 11.46 -3.35 16.02
CA GLU A 309 10.88 -2.27 16.83
C GLU A 309 9.69 -1.58 16.14
N PHE A 310 9.59 -1.66 14.81
CA PHE A 310 8.63 -0.92 13.98
C PHE A 310 7.59 -1.81 13.32
N VAL A 311 7.87 -3.12 13.25
CA VAL A 311 7.04 -4.11 12.58
C VAL A 311 6.40 -5.04 13.61
N ASP A 312 5.11 -5.35 13.42
CA ASP A 312 4.41 -6.36 14.21
C ASP A 312 3.73 -7.38 13.29
N HIS A 313 4.32 -8.55 13.17
CA HIS A 313 3.78 -9.65 12.38
C HIS A 313 2.82 -10.57 13.17
N SER A 314 2.56 -10.30 14.45
CA SER A 314 1.80 -11.21 15.32
C SER A 314 0.43 -11.60 14.76
N LEU A 315 -0.26 -10.66 14.09
CA LEU A 315 -1.56 -10.95 13.47
C LEU A 315 -1.43 -11.84 12.21
N LEU A 316 -0.38 -11.67 11.43
CA LEU A 316 -0.08 -12.56 10.29
C LEU A 316 0.32 -13.96 10.77
N ASP A 317 1.09 -14.05 11.87
CA ASP A 317 1.50 -15.32 12.47
C ASP A 317 0.30 -16.10 13.03
N GLU A 318 -0.66 -15.40 13.64
CA GLU A 318 -1.92 -16.00 14.07
C GLU A 318 -2.73 -16.55 12.87
N LEU A 319 -2.85 -15.78 11.80
CA LEU A 319 -3.55 -16.20 10.58
C LEU A 319 -2.87 -17.42 9.92
N GLU A 320 -1.55 -17.48 9.94
CA GLU A 320 -0.79 -18.60 9.43
C GLU A 320 -1.02 -19.86 10.27
N LYS A 321 -0.97 -19.75 11.61
CA LYS A 321 -1.29 -20.86 12.54
C LYS A 321 -2.72 -21.38 12.37
N GLU A 322 -3.68 -20.53 12.03
CA GLU A 322 -5.07 -20.91 11.70
C GLU A 322 -5.21 -21.58 10.33
N GLY A 323 -4.12 -21.69 9.57
CA GLY A 323 -4.12 -22.24 8.22
C GLY A 323 -4.82 -21.36 7.19
N PHE A 324 -4.95 -20.05 7.47
CA PHE A 324 -5.65 -19.12 6.58
C PHE A 324 -4.99 -19.05 5.20
N PHE A 325 -3.68 -18.84 5.15
CA PHE A 325 -2.95 -18.74 3.87
C PHE A 325 -2.98 -20.05 3.08
N LYS A 326 -2.88 -21.20 3.76
CA LYS A 326 -3.04 -22.51 3.11
C LYS A 326 -4.42 -22.68 2.47
N LYS A 327 -5.49 -22.19 3.13
CA LYS A 327 -6.86 -22.24 2.58
C LYS A 327 -7.05 -21.30 1.39
N LEU A 328 -6.28 -20.20 1.30
CA LEU A 328 -6.26 -19.33 0.14
C LEU A 328 -5.49 -19.92 -1.05
N GLY A 329 -4.64 -20.94 -0.84
CA GLY A 329 -3.74 -21.45 -1.87
C GLY A 329 -2.45 -20.60 -2.01
N SER A 330 -2.05 -19.96 -0.94
CA SER A 330 -0.85 -19.10 -0.88
C SER A 330 0.29 -19.77 -0.17
#